data_2d1c13728e1e299599f43fa21cacd37a
#
_entry.id   2d1c13728e1e299599f43fa21cacd37a
#
_cell.length_a   1.000
_cell.length_b   1.000
_cell.length_c   1.000
_cell.angle_alpha   90.00
_cell.angle_beta   90.00
_cell.angle_gamma   90.00
#
_symmetry.space_group_name_H-M   'P 1'
#
loop_
_entity.id
_entity.type
_entity.pdbx_description
1 polymer ?
#
loop_
_entity_poly.entity_id
_entity_poly.type
_entity_poly.pdbx_seq_one_letter_code
_entity_poly.pdbx_strand_id
1 'polypeptide(L)'
;MNRVAKATGVLPAEVTRVGVFTQKRQSSMLMVFSLVDTQDKYSSDFIENYAKINLIPLVQRVPGVGDAQVFSGSYAMRIWLDPQKMASYGLVPTDVAGILAEQNIEAAPGNVGERNNNTFQYTLRYRGRLEHPEQYEEMVIKATPDGKVIRLKDIARVELGSDSYATGSRTNGHTSVACMVTQIAGSNATEIVQNIQKELEDIKG
;
A
#
# COMPACT_ATOMS: atom_id res chain seq x y z
N MET A 1 1.01 18.59 -14.85
CA MET A 1 1.73 17.32 -14.98
C MET A 1 3.01 17.43 -15.80
N ASN A 2 3.01 17.96 -17.03
CA ASN A 2 4.23 18.03 -17.88
C ASN A 2 5.46 18.75 -17.25
N ARG A 3 5.27 19.75 -16.39
CA ARG A 3 6.40 20.45 -15.73
C ARG A 3 7.07 19.61 -14.66
N VAL A 4 6.31 18.78 -13.95
CA VAL A 4 6.83 17.88 -12.91
C VAL A 4 7.57 16.70 -13.53
N ALA A 5 7.02 16.11 -14.59
CA ALA A 5 7.68 15.04 -15.33
C ALA A 5 9.06 15.48 -15.87
N LYS A 6 9.19 16.74 -16.32
CA LYS A 6 10.48 17.31 -16.73
C LYS A 6 11.45 17.52 -15.54
N ALA A 7 10.93 17.85 -14.37
CA ALA A 7 11.73 18.06 -13.16
C ALA A 7 12.20 16.74 -12.53
N THR A 8 11.47 15.63 -12.74
CA THR A 8 11.80 14.33 -12.14
C THR A 8 13.20 13.82 -12.54
N GLY A 9 13.65 14.15 -13.77
CA GLY A 9 14.98 13.77 -14.25
C GLY A 9 16.14 14.54 -13.59
N VAL A 10 15.85 15.61 -12.85
CA VAL A 10 16.84 16.47 -12.18
C VAL A 10 16.83 16.27 -10.66
N LEU A 11 15.86 15.50 -10.15
CA LEU A 11 15.75 15.23 -8.71
C LEU A 11 16.76 14.17 -8.27
N PRO A 12 17.27 14.27 -7.02
CA PRO A 12 18.11 13.23 -6.42
C PRO A 12 17.45 11.84 -6.45
N ALA A 13 18.28 10.80 -6.54
CA ALA A 13 17.80 9.41 -6.62
C ALA A 13 16.96 9.00 -5.41
N GLU A 14 17.25 9.55 -4.24
CA GLU A 14 16.50 9.31 -3.00
C GLU A 14 15.04 9.79 -3.10
N VAL A 15 14.82 10.93 -3.76
CA VAL A 15 13.49 11.52 -3.97
C VAL A 15 12.71 10.74 -5.04
N THR A 16 13.39 10.36 -6.13
CA THR A 16 12.75 9.61 -7.22
C THR A 16 12.40 8.18 -6.83
N ARG A 17 13.15 7.58 -5.89
CA ARG A 17 12.92 6.23 -5.38
C ARG A 17 11.62 6.10 -4.58
N VAL A 18 11.22 7.15 -3.87
CA VAL A 18 9.94 7.21 -3.15
C VAL A 18 8.76 7.50 -4.09
N GLY A 19 9.05 8.02 -5.28
CA GLY A 19 8.06 8.49 -6.25
C GLY A 19 7.70 9.96 -6.05
N VAL A 20 7.41 10.64 -7.17
CA VAL A 20 6.96 12.05 -7.17
C VAL A 20 5.48 12.06 -7.47
N PHE A 21 4.66 12.29 -6.45
CA PHE A 21 3.22 12.43 -6.60
C PHE A 21 2.83 13.89 -6.76
N THR A 22 2.06 14.19 -7.79
CA THR A 22 1.49 15.51 -8.00
C THR A 22 -0.02 15.42 -8.06
N GLN A 23 -0.67 16.09 -7.13
CA GLN A 23 -2.12 16.24 -7.12
C GLN A 23 -2.48 17.71 -7.22
N LYS A 24 -3.54 18.01 -8.01
CA LYS A 24 -4.16 19.32 -8.02
C LYS A 24 -5.08 19.38 -6.80
N ARG A 25 -4.58 19.89 -5.68
CA ARG A 25 -5.30 19.95 -4.41
C ARG A 25 -5.74 21.37 -4.11
N GLN A 26 -7.01 21.56 -3.83
CA GLN A 26 -7.50 22.72 -3.11
C GLN A 26 -7.41 22.41 -1.61
N SER A 27 -6.96 23.36 -0.80
CA SER A 27 -6.73 23.14 0.63
C SER A 27 -8.01 23.17 1.48
N SER A 28 -9.19 23.37 0.89
CA SER A 28 -10.44 23.37 1.65
C SER A 28 -11.00 21.96 1.78
N MET A 29 -11.00 21.46 3.00
CA MET A 29 -11.73 20.26 3.39
C MET A 29 -13.23 20.54 3.28
N LEU A 30 -13.94 19.66 2.56
CA LEU A 30 -15.39 19.76 2.36
C LEU A 30 -16.14 19.11 3.51
N MET A 31 -15.82 17.85 3.78
CA MET A 31 -16.43 17.08 4.85
C MET A 31 -15.52 15.96 5.34
N VAL A 32 -15.82 15.49 6.54
CA VAL A 32 -15.27 14.24 7.08
C VAL A 32 -16.44 13.33 7.44
N PHE A 33 -16.34 12.07 7.09
CA PHE A 33 -17.25 11.02 7.55
C PHE A 33 -16.46 9.86 8.12
N SER A 34 -17.10 9.07 8.97
CA SER A 34 -16.45 7.93 9.63
C SER A 34 -17.23 6.65 9.36
N LEU A 35 -16.50 5.57 9.03
CA LEU A 35 -17.01 4.23 9.11
C LEU A 35 -16.85 3.74 10.55
N VAL A 36 -17.91 3.22 11.11
CA VAL A 36 -17.94 2.74 12.50
C VAL A 36 -18.44 1.30 12.51
N ASP A 37 -17.67 0.43 13.12
CA ASP A 37 -18.15 -0.92 13.43
C ASP A 37 -18.83 -0.92 14.81
N THR A 38 -20.15 -0.87 14.81
CA THR A 38 -20.96 -0.84 16.04
C THR A 38 -20.94 -2.15 16.82
N GLN A 39 -20.46 -3.22 16.22
CA GLN A 39 -20.37 -4.54 16.83
C GLN A 39 -18.95 -4.89 17.30
N ASP A 40 -17.97 -4.03 17.02
CA ASP A 40 -16.54 -4.25 17.28
C ASP A 40 -16.00 -5.61 16.78
N LYS A 41 -16.55 -6.06 15.66
CA LYS A 41 -16.25 -7.36 15.05
C LYS A 41 -14.98 -7.30 14.17
N TYR A 42 -14.71 -6.15 13.57
CA TYR A 42 -13.63 -5.97 12.61
C TYR A 42 -12.50 -5.12 13.19
N SER A 43 -11.29 -5.43 12.80
CA SER A 43 -10.13 -4.59 13.14
C SER A 43 -10.17 -3.26 12.38
N SER A 44 -9.51 -2.23 12.93
CA SER A 44 -9.35 -0.94 12.24
C SER A 44 -8.75 -1.09 10.85
N ASP A 45 -7.78 -1.99 10.70
CA ASP A 45 -7.09 -2.25 9.44
C ASP A 45 -8.03 -2.83 8.38
N PHE A 46 -8.96 -3.70 8.79
CA PHE A 46 -9.98 -4.24 7.89
C PHE A 46 -10.94 -3.15 7.42
N ILE A 47 -11.48 -2.35 8.35
CA ILE A 47 -12.41 -1.26 8.03
C ILE A 47 -11.74 -0.24 7.09
N GLU A 48 -10.47 0.05 7.33
CA GLU A 48 -9.68 0.94 6.50
C GLU A 48 -9.49 0.42 5.08
N ASN A 49 -9.07 -0.84 4.96
CA ASN A 49 -8.90 -1.47 3.66
C ASN A 49 -10.21 -1.54 2.88
N TYR A 50 -11.32 -1.86 3.58
CA TYR A 50 -12.66 -1.82 3.01
C TYR A 50 -13.02 -0.42 2.50
N ALA A 51 -12.76 0.62 3.31
CA ALA A 51 -12.99 2.01 2.91
C ALA A 51 -12.20 2.38 1.66
N LYS A 52 -10.90 2.04 1.61
CA LYS A 52 -10.02 2.35 0.48
C LYS A 52 -10.45 1.68 -0.82
N ILE A 53 -10.86 0.42 -0.75
CA ILE A 53 -11.19 -0.36 -1.94
C ILE A 53 -12.61 -0.06 -2.42
N ASN A 54 -13.57 0.07 -1.51
CA ASN A 54 -14.98 0.14 -1.86
C ASN A 54 -15.55 1.55 -1.78
N LEU A 55 -15.30 2.30 -0.69
CA LEU A 55 -15.92 3.60 -0.44
C LEU A 55 -15.24 4.76 -1.13
N ILE A 56 -13.94 4.87 -1.01
CA ILE A 56 -13.20 6.00 -1.58
C ILE A 56 -13.40 6.12 -3.09
N PRO A 57 -13.33 5.04 -3.90
CA PRO A 57 -13.59 5.15 -5.33
C PRO A 57 -15.01 5.59 -5.68
N LEU A 58 -16.02 5.25 -4.87
CA LEU A 58 -17.39 5.71 -5.08
C LEU A 58 -17.53 7.19 -4.80
N VAL A 59 -17.01 7.66 -3.67
CA VAL A 59 -17.01 9.09 -3.31
C VAL A 59 -16.24 9.93 -4.33
N GLN A 60 -15.11 9.44 -4.83
CA GLN A 60 -14.32 10.15 -5.86
C GLN A 60 -15.03 10.30 -7.20
N ARG A 61 -16.04 9.46 -7.50
CA ARG A 61 -16.84 9.57 -8.71
C ARG A 61 -17.93 10.65 -8.64
N VAL A 62 -18.24 11.15 -7.46
CA VAL A 62 -19.25 12.20 -7.28
C VAL A 62 -18.75 13.49 -7.93
N PRO A 63 -19.54 14.10 -8.85
CA PRO A 63 -19.16 15.33 -9.50
C PRO A 63 -18.84 16.44 -8.51
N GLY A 64 -17.69 17.11 -8.70
CA GLY A 64 -17.25 18.20 -7.83
C GLY A 64 -16.33 17.76 -6.68
N VAL A 65 -16.19 16.45 -6.41
CA VAL A 65 -15.18 15.91 -5.49
C VAL A 65 -13.79 16.05 -6.12
N GLY A 66 -12.88 16.68 -5.41
CA GLY A 66 -11.49 16.88 -5.83
C GLY A 66 -10.59 15.72 -5.45
N ASP A 67 -10.76 15.24 -4.21
CA ASP A 67 -10.07 14.07 -3.66
C ASP A 67 -10.85 13.51 -2.47
N ALA A 68 -10.71 12.21 -2.25
CA ALA A 68 -11.20 11.54 -1.06
C ALA A 68 -10.13 10.56 -0.57
N GLN A 69 -9.84 10.58 0.70
CA GLN A 69 -8.79 9.74 1.30
C GLN A 69 -9.15 9.32 2.72
N VAL A 70 -8.60 8.20 3.13
CA VAL A 70 -8.71 7.69 4.50
C VAL A 70 -7.61 8.27 5.37
N PHE A 71 -7.94 8.63 6.61
CA PHE A 71 -7.02 9.18 7.60
C PHE A 71 -6.31 8.09 8.40
N SER A 72 -5.89 7.03 7.82
CA SER A 72 -5.10 6.04 8.54
C SER A 72 -4.15 5.28 7.62
N GLY A 73 -3.40 4.35 8.16
CA GLY A 73 -2.40 3.58 7.45
C GLY A 73 -2.97 2.67 6.35
N SER A 74 -2.16 1.84 5.79
CA SER A 74 -2.54 0.80 4.82
C SER A 74 -2.11 -0.56 5.35
N TYR A 75 -2.66 -1.63 4.82
CA TYR A 75 -2.08 -2.94 5.03
C TYR A 75 -0.66 -2.98 4.48
N ALA A 76 0.25 -3.47 5.30
CA ALA A 76 1.63 -3.67 4.95
C ALA A 76 2.12 -5.03 5.47
N MET A 77 3.08 -5.60 4.76
CA MET A 77 3.80 -6.76 5.27
C MET A 77 4.81 -6.29 6.32
N ARG A 78 4.58 -6.67 7.56
CA ARG A 78 5.42 -6.33 8.71
C ARG A 78 6.44 -7.42 8.96
N ILE A 79 7.70 -7.02 9.03
CA ILE A 79 8.82 -7.91 9.29
C ILE A 79 9.49 -7.47 10.58
N TRP A 80 9.28 -8.24 11.64
CA TRP A 80 9.83 -7.98 12.96
C TRP A 80 11.16 -8.72 13.09
N LEU A 81 12.25 -8.00 12.88
CA LEU A 81 13.60 -8.53 12.97
C LEU A 81 13.99 -8.81 14.42
N ASP A 82 14.60 -9.98 14.66
CA ASP A 82 15.16 -10.36 15.96
C ASP A 82 16.67 -10.02 15.98
N PRO A 83 17.10 -9.01 16.77
CA PRO A 83 18.49 -8.57 16.77
C PRO A 83 19.46 -9.65 17.28
N GLN A 84 19.04 -10.52 18.20
CA GLN A 84 19.89 -11.56 18.76
C GLN A 84 20.16 -12.66 17.72
N LYS A 85 19.10 -13.09 17.03
CA LYS A 85 19.23 -14.06 15.95
C LYS A 85 20.04 -13.50 14.79
N MET A 86 19.82 -12.24 14.40
CA MET A 86 20.61 -11.58 13.35
C MET A 86 22.09 -11.52 13.70
N ALA A 87 22.43 -11.13 14.94
CA ALA A 87 23.81 -11.09 15.42
C ALA A 87 24.49 -12.46 15.36
N SER A 88 23.76 -13.55 15.68
CA SER A 88 24.31 -14.92 15.63
C SER A 88 24.69 -15.36 14.21
N TYR A 89 24.07 -14.77 13.18
CA TYR A 89 24.37 -15.03 11.76
C TYR A 89 25.23 -13.95 11.11
N GLY A 90 25.68 -12.95 11.88
CA GLY A 90 26.47 -11.81 11.37
C GLY A 90 25.71 -11.00 10.32
N LEU A 91 24.44 -10.72 10.57
CA LEU A 91 23.54 -9.94 9.71
C LEU A 91 23.21 -8.61 10.37
N VAL A 92 23.08 -7.57 9.55
CA VAL A 92 22.56 -6.25 9.95
C VAL A 92 21.25 -5.94 9.25
N PRO A 93 20.38 -5.07 9.79
CA PRO A 93 19.07 -4.75 9.19
C PRO A 93 19.14 -4.27 7.75
N THR A 94 20.23 -3.58 7.38
CA THR A 94 20.45 -3.09 6.00
C THR A 94 20.65 -4.23 5.01
N ASP A 95 21.26 -5.35 5.42
CA ASP A 95 21.43 -6.54 4.56
C ASP A 95 20.08 -7.14 4.22
N VAL A 96 19.22 -7.28 5.25
CA VAL A 96 17.86 -7.82 5.08
C VAL A 96 17.03 -6.90 4.19
N ALA A 97 17.11 -5.58 4.40
CA ALA A 97 16.39 -4.61 3.57
C ALA A 97 16.84 -4.65 2.10
N GLY A 98 18.15 -4.82 1.84
CA GLY A 98 18.69 -4.97 0.49
C GLY A 98 18.14 -6.21 -0.22
N ILE A 99 18.17 -7.35 0.47
CA ILE A 99 17.69 -8.63 -0.06
C ILE A 99 16.18 -8.59 -0.33
N LEU A 100 15.40 -8.00 0.58
CA LEU A 100 13.97 -7.79 0.39
C LEU A 100 13.68 -6.94 -0.85
N ALA A 101 14.44 -5.87 -1.05
CA ALA A 101 14.30 -5.00 -2.22
C ALA A 101 14.66 -5.72 -3.53
N GLU A 102 15.65 -6.63 -3.51
CA GLU A 102 16.07 -7.40 -4.68
C GLU A 102 15.09 -8.53 -5.03
N GLN A 103 14.51 -9.20 -4.03
CA GLN A 103 13.66 -10.38 -4.25
C GLN A 103 12.16 -10.04 -4.38
N ASN A 104 11.72 -8.88 -3.91
CA ASN A 104 10.31 -8.46 -3.96
C ASN A 104 10.10 -7.36 -5.01
N ILE A 105 10.56 -7.61 -6.24
CA ILE A 105 10.37 -6.72 -7.38
C ILE A 105 9.32 -7.27 -8.35
N GLU A 106 8.61 -6.35 -8.97
CA GLU A 106 7.74 -6.66 -10.10
C GLU A 106 8.55 -6.46 -11.38
N ALA A 107 8.85 -7.56 -12.07
CA ALA A 107 9.60 -7.55 -13.31
C ALA A 107 8.73 -8.12 -14.44
N ALA A 108 8.82 -7.52 -15.62
CA ALA A 108 8.28 -8.07 -16.85
C ALA A 108 9.39 -8.89 -17.55
N PRO A 109 9.42 -10.21 -17.40
CA PRO A 109 10.56 -11.02 -17.85
C PRO A 109 10.66 -11.17 -19.38
N GLY A 110 9.67 -10.65 -20.12
CA GLY A 110 9.65 -10.72 -21.57
C GLY A 110 9.27 -12.09 -22.13
N ASN A 111 9.57 -12.27 -23.42
CA ASN A 111 9.28 -13.50 -24.16
C ASN A 111 10.57 -14.16 -24.64
N VAL A 112 10.58 -15.49 -24.69
CA VAL A 112 11.68 -16.28 -25.26
C VAL A 112 11.23 -16.89 -26.57
N GLY A 113 12.05 -16.79 -27.62
CA GLY A 113 11.78 -17.41 -28.94
C GLY A 113 11.68 -16.43 -30.11
N GLU A 114 11.96 -15.14 -29.91
CA GLU A 114 11.73 -14.07 -30.90
C GLU A 114 12.70 -14.09 -32.13
N ARG A 115 13.79 -14.84 -32.09
CA ARG A 115 14.83 -14.82 -33.15
C ARG A 115 15.19 -16.17 -33.76
N ASN A 116 14.58 -17.26 -33.36
CA ASN A 116 14.77 -18.54 -33.98
C ASN A 116 13.55 -18.88 -34.83
N ASN A 117 13.77 -19.52 -35.98
CA ASN A 117 12.78 -19.99 -36.93
C ASN A 117 11.73 -20.96 -36.35
N ASN A 118 11.48 -20.86 -35.04
CA ASN A 118 10.50 -21.63 -34.30
C ASN A 118 9.17 -20.90 -34.26
N THR A 119 8.12 -21.59 -34.62
CA THR A 119 6.72 -21.13 -34.71
C THR A 119 6.12 -20.79 -33.34
N PHE A 120 6.82 -21.03 -32.24
CA PHE A 120 6.29 -20.88 -30.87
C PHE A 120 7.08 -19.83 -30.08
N GLN A 121 6.35 -18.88 -29.54
CA GLN A 121 6.83 -17.89 -28.60
C GLN A 121 6.36 -18.28 -27.17
N TYR A 122 7.28 -18.37 -26.23
CA TYR A 122 6.98 -18.66 -24.82
C TYR A 122 7.01 -17.38 -24.01
N THR A 123 5.87 -17.01 -23.43
CA THR A 123 5.80 -15.92 -22.46
C THR A 123 6.32 -16.41 -21.11
N LEU A 124 7.39 -15.81 -20.62
CA LEU A 124 7.88 -16.07 -19.28
C LEU A 124 6.91 -15.41 -18.28
N ARG A 125 6.42 -16.18 -17.32
CA ARG A 125 5.66 -15.65 -16.17
C ARG A 125 6.58 -15.59 -14.98
N TYR A 126 6.74 -14.39 -14.45
CA TYR A 126 7.41 -14.16 -13.18
C TYR A 126 6.37 -14.14 -12.07
N ARG A 127 6.72 -14.65 -10.87
CA ARG A 127 5.78 -14.79 -9.76
C ARG A 127 5.39 -13.43 -9.13
N GLY A 128 6.03 -12.36 -9.55
CA GLY A 128 5.69 -11.01 -9.14
C GLY A 128 6.00 -10.72 -7.66
N ARG A 129 5.31 -9.73 -7.15
CA ARG A 129 5.39 -9.30 -5.76
C ARG A 129 4.80 -10.34 -4.82
N LEU A 130 5.44 -10.57 -3.68
CA LEU A 130 4.95 -11.50 -2.67
C LEU A 130 3.72 -10.90 -1.94
N GLU A 131 2.70 -11.72 -1.74
CA GLU A 131 1.40 -11.28 -1.21
C GLU A 131 1.09 -11.86 0.18
N HIS A 132 1.69 -13.02 0.52
CA HIS A 132 1.41 -13.75 1.74
C HIS A 132 2.62 -13.82 2.67
N PRO A 133 2.42 -13.74 4.02
CA PRO A 133 3.50 -13.82 5.00
C PRO A 133 4.43 -15.03 4.80
N GLU A 134 3.85 -16.20 4.50
CA GLU A 134 4.58 -17.46 4.32
C GLU A 134 5.59 -17.39 3.16
N GLN A 135 5.28 -16.61 2.13
CA GLN A 135 6.19 -16.41 1.00
C GLN A 135 7.42 -15.59 1.39
N TYR A 136 7.21 -14.58 2.25
CA TYR A 136 8.31 -13.79 2.80
C TYR A 136 9.16 -14.60 3.77
N GLU A 137 8.54 -15.43 4.61
CA GLU A 137 9.23 -16.30 5.56
C GLU A 137 10.21 -17.25 4.88
N GLU A 138 9.88 -17.74 3.69
CA GLU A 138 10.72 -18.66 2.91
C GLU A 138 11.82 -17.96 2.10
N MET A 139 11.89 -16.63 2.11
CA MET A 139 12.96 -15.88 1.41
C MET A 139 14.33 -16.24 1.96
N VAL A 140 15.27 -16.49 1.06
CA VAL A 140 16.66 -16.79 1.42
C VAL A 140 17.41 -15.50 1.70
N ILE A 141 17.87 -15.34 2.94
CA ILE A 141 18.64 -14.15 3.36
C ILE A 141 20.14 -14.38 3.20
N LYS A 142 20.63 -15.57 3.53
CA LYS A 142 22.07 -15.87 3.44
C LYS A 142 22.28 -17.36 3.21
N ALA A 143 23.23 -17.71 2.35
CA ALA A 143 23.78 -19.05 2.28
C ALA A 143 25.19 -19.05 2.88
N THR A 144 25.45 -19.98 3.79
CA THR A 144 26.78 -20.14 4.39
C THR A 144 27.65 -21.07 3.55
N PRO A 145 28.99 -20.99 3.62
CA PRO A 145 29.89 -21.87 2.87
C PRO A 145 29.66 -23.36 3.17
N ASP A 146 29.13 -23.67 4.35
CA ASP A 146 28.82 -25.03 4.80
C ASP A 146 27.50 -25.57 4.19
N GLY A 147 26.89 -24.81 3.27
CA GLY A 147 25.64 -25.21 2.61
C GLY A 147 24.36 -24.95 3.40
N LYS A 148 24.45 -24.33 4.59
CA LYS A 148 23.28 -23.95 5.40
C LYS A 148 22.63 -22.71 4.80
N VAL A 149 21.32 -22.78 4.59
CA VAL A 149 20.51 -21.67 4.07
C VAL A 149 19.76 -21.03 5.24
N ILE A 150 19.95 -19.72 5.45
CA ILE A 150 19.25 -18.91 6.44
C ILE A 150 18.09 -18.21 5.73
N ARG A 151 16.87 -18.45 6.21
CA ARG A 151 15.64 -17.86 5.70
C ARG A 151 15.16 -16.72 6.58
N LEU A 152 14.27 -15.91 6.06
CA LEU A 152 13.72 -14.78 6.81
C LEU A 152 13.04 -15.23 8.11
N LYS A 153 12.33 -16.35 8.12
CA LYS A 153 11.72 -16.95 9.33
C LYS A 153 12.70 -17.29 10.44
N ASP A 154 13.98 -17.53 10.11
CA ASP A 154 15.00 -17.87 11.09
C ASP A 154 15.43 -16.66 11.93
N ILE A 155 15.26 -15.44 11.37
CA ILE A 155 15.72 -14.17 11.97
C ILE A 155 14.60 -13.15 12.19
N ALA A 156 13.39 -13.43 11.73
CA ALA A 156 12.27 -12.49 11.79
C ALA A 156 10.92 -13.22 11.94
N ARG A 157 9.93 -12.47 12.40
CA ARG A 157 8.51 -12.83 12.32
C ARG A 157 7.86 -11.97 11.26
N VAL A 158 7.08 -12.57 10.38
CA VAL A 158 6.36 -11.88 9.30
C VAL A 158 4.87 -11.93 9.58
N GLU A 159 4.19 -10.80 9.45
CA GLU A 159 2.75 -10.70 9.61
C GLU A 159 2.16 -9.61 8.70
N LEU A 160 0.91 -9.78 8.30
CA LEU A 160 0.15 -8.73 7.65
C LEU A 160 -0.44 -7.83 8.74
N GLY A 161 -0.17 -6.54 8.67
CA GLY A 161 -0.63 -5.57 9.67
C GLY A 161 -0.72 -4.16 9.09
N SER A 162 -0.99 -3.17 9.95
CA SER A 162 -1.00 -1.77 9.54
C SER A 162 0.41 -1.26 9.22
N ASP A 163 0.56 -0.40 8.25
CA ASP A 163 1.83 0.30 7.96
C ASP A 163 2.17 1.32 9.06
N SER A 164 1.17 1.78 9.83
CA SER A 164 1.35 2.69 10.94
C SER A 164 0.39 2.37 12.08
N TYR A 165 0.89 2.30 13.29
CA TYR A 165 0.09 2.22 14.52
C TYR A 165 -0.01 3.57 15.25
N ALA A 166 0.46 4.65 14.61
CA ALA A 166 0.50 5.98 15.24
C ALA A 166 -0.87 6.65 15.30
N THR A 167 -1.82 6.23 14.47
CA THR A 167 -3.14 6.83 14.38
C THR A 167 -4.23 5.79 14.51
N GLY A 168 -5.14 6.00 15.44
CA GLY A 168 -6.37 5.22 15.60
C GLY A 168 -7.55 6.17 15.75
N SER A 169 -8.70 5.82 15.22
CA SER A 169 -9.94 6.59 15.36
C SER A 169 -10.98 5.77 16.11
N ARG A 170 -11.69 6.43 17.00
CA ARG A 170 -12.85 5.87 17.69
C ARG A 170 -14.02 6.85 17.66
N THR A 171 -15.20 6.33 17.39
CA THR A 171 -16.44 7.11 17.39
C THR A 171 -17.42 6.45 18.34
N ASN A 172 -17.88 7.18 19.36
CA ASN A 172 -18.76 6.67 20.41
C ASN A 172 -18.24 5.41 21.13
N GLY A 173 -16.90 5.28 21.27
CA GLY A 173 -16.26 4.13 21.91
C GLY A 173 -15.97 2.96 21.00
N HIS A 174 -16.52 2.91 19.78
CA HIS A 174 -16.31 1.87 18.80
C HIS A 174 -15.16 2.17 17.86
N THR A 175 -14.54 1.12 17.33
CA THR A 175 -13.50 1.23 16.32
C THR A 175 -14.05 1.93 15.07
N SER A 176 -13.36 2.96 14.61
CA SER A 176 -13.80 3.72 13.45
C SER A 176 -12.62 4.12 12.56
N VAL A 177 -12.95 4.45 11.32
CA VAL A 177 -12.01 4.96 10.34
C VAL A 177 -12.56 6.24 9.73
N ALA A 178 -11.81 7.33 9.83
CA ALA A 178 -12.22 8.63 9.32
C ALA A 178 -11.76 8.81 7.87
N CYS A 179 -12.66 9.32 7.03
CA CYS A 179 -12.43 9.65 5.63
C CYS A 179 -12.62 11.14 5.41
N MET A 180 -11.68 11.77 4.73
CA MET A 180 -11.72 13.18 4.38
C MET A 180 -12.03 13.36 2.91
N VAL A 181 -12.90 14.31 2.59
CA VAL A 181 -13.24 14.70 1.22
C VAL A 181 -12.88 16.16 1.00
N THR A 182 -12.23 16.43 -0.12
CA THR A 182 -11.95 17.80 -0.61
C THR A 182 -12.73 18.07 -1.89
N GLN A 183 -13.05 19.32 -2.15
CA GLN A 183 -13.78 19.71 -3.36
C GLN A 183 -12.87 20.28 -4.45
N ILE A 184 -13.36 20.29 -5.68
CA ILE A 184 -12.74 21.01 -6.79
C ILE A 184 -13.05 22.52 -6.65
N ALA A 185 -12.09 23.37 -7.01
CA ALA A 185 -12.29 24.82 -7.00
C ALA A 185 -13.50 25.23 -7.85
N GLY A 186 -14.40 26.01 -7.25
CA GLY A 186 -15.59 26.54 -7.95
C GLY A 186 -16.78 25.58 -7.99
N SER A 187 -16.70 24.42 -7.36
CA SER A 187 -17.84 23.49 -7.25
C SER A 187 -18.79 23.90 -6.10
N ASN A 188 -20.03 23.43 -6.16
CA ASN A 188 -21.05 23.69 -5.16
C ASN A 188 -20.93 22.69 -3.98
N ALA A 189 -20.44 23.17 -2.84
CA ALA A 189 -20.21 22.35 -1.65
C ALA A 189 -21.47 21.62 -1.16
N THR A 190 -22.63 22.32 -1.14
CA THR A 190 -23.88 21.76 -0.64
C THR A 190 -24.37 20.60 -1.51
N GLU A 191 -24.32 20.77 -2.82
CA GLU A 191 -24.72 19.75 -3.77
C GLU A 191 -23.82 18.51 -3.68
N ILE A 192 -22.50 18.70 -3.55
CA ILE A 192 -21.54 17.59 -3.41
C ILE A 192 -21.84 16.81 -2.13
N VAL A 193 -22.06 17.50 -0.99
CA VAL A 193 -22.36 16.83 0.29
C VAL A 193 -23.64 16.01 0.19
N GLN A 194 -24.70 16.55 -0.42
CA GLN A 194 -25.96 15.83 -0.62
C GLN A 194 -25.78 14.57 -1.50
N ASN A 195 -25.03 14.70 -2.59
CA ASN A 195 -24.75 13.58 -3.46
C ASN A 195 -23.92 12.50 -2.77
N ILE A 196 -22.90 12.89 -2.00
CA ILE A 196 -22.10 11.93 -1.21
C ILE A 196 -22.98 11.23 -0.16
N GLN A 197 -23.84 11.96 0.54
CA GLN A 197 -24.74 11.38 1.55
C GLN A 197 -25.66 10.33 0.90
N LYS A 198 -26.20 10.62 -0.27
CA LYS A 198 -27.04 9.69 -1.02
C LYS A 198 -26.28 8.41 -1.38
N GLU A 199 -25.08 8.55 -1.95
CA GLU A 199 -24.24 7.39 -2.29
C GLU A 199 -23.86 6.54 -1.05
N LEU A 200 -23.61 7.20 0.09
CA LEU A 200 -23.31 6.51 1.35
C LEU A 200 -24.54 5.81 1.97
N GLU A 201 -25.74 6.35 1.77
CA GLU A 201 -26.98 5.70 2.21
C GLU A 201 -27.28 4.45 1.39
N ASP A 202 -27.03 4.45 0.10
CA ASP A 202 -27.22 3.29 -0.78
C ASP A 202 -26.30 2.10 -0.43
N ILE A 203 -25.21 2.37 0.30
CA ILE A 203 -24.24 1.35 0.74
C ILE A 203 -24.51 0.87 2.17
N LYS A 204 -25.34 1.59 2.91
CA LYS A 204 -25.76 1.23 4.27
C LYS A 204 -26.69 0.02 4.22
N GLY A 205 -26.12 -1.18 4.17
CA GLY A 205 -26.82 -2.44 4.22
C GLY A 205 -26.35 -3.31 5.37
#